data_5e1b076898686218cc7384d2d4f6370e
#
_entry.id   5e1b076898686218cc7384d2d4f6370e
#
_cell.length_a   1.000
_cell.length_b   1.000
_cell.length_c   1.000
_cell.angle_alpha   90.00
_cell.angle_beta   90.00
_cell.angle_gamma   90.00
#
_symmetry.space_group_name_H-M   'P 1'
#
loop_
_entity.id
_entity.type
_entity.pdbx_description
1 polymer ?
#
loop_
_entity_poly.entity_id
_entity_poly.type
_entity_poly.pdbx_seq_one_letter_code
_entity_poly.pdbx_strand_id
1 'polypeptide(L)'
;MGRRDAGQPAGAPHTRAAASGPAHPYAGASTRRVALVFGVACAVTLGAGVALEVSGNDLANRLGVNGVIFGATVLAAATALPELSSGIAAVRLGDNALAMGDIFGGNAFQVCLFLVADLIAGKPVLPSAGNLNAWLAALGVALTAVYGFGVISRPMHCRARLGPDSFLALALFGLGTAGLFFIRPG
;
A
#
# COMPACT_ATOMS: atom_id res chain seq x y z
N MET A 1 -17.68 65.78 -22.19
CA MET A 1 -17.94 65.63 -20.74
C MET A 1 -17.32 64.32 -20.31
N GLY A 2 -16.07 64.37 -19.86
CA GLY A 2 -15.22 63.23 -19.61
C GLY A 2 -15.52 62.55 -18.29
N ARG A 3 -15.54 61.24 -18.27
CA ARG A 3 -15.53 60.41 -17.06
C ARG A 3 -14.16 59.78 -16.93
N ARG A 4 -13.44 60.19 -15.92
CA ARG A 4 -12.11 59.71 -15.55
C ARG A 4 -12.21 58.29 -15.04
N ASP A 5 -11.48 57.38 -15.68
CA ASP A 5 -11.22 56.06 -15.16
C ASP A 5 -10.32 56.17 -13.93
N ALA A 6 -10.89 55.83 -12.76
CA ALA A 6 -10.13 55.69 -11.54
C ALA A 6 -9.31 54.41 -11.59
N GLY A 7 -8.00 54.56 -11.59
CA GLY A 7 -7.05 53.45 -11.61
C GLY A 7 -7.23 52.49 -10.44
N GLN A 8 -7.30 51.24 -10.74
CA GLN A 8 -7.12 50.17 -9.77
C GLN A 8 -5.66 50.16 -9.29
N PRO A 9 -5.40 50.13 -7.99
CA PRO A 9 -4.04 49.98 -7.50
C PRO A 9 -3.54 48.57 -7.82
N ALA A 10 -2.36 48.57 -8.48
CA ALA A 10 -1.60 47.38 -8.82
C ALA A 10 -1.26 46.56 -7.56
N GLY A 11 -1.54 45.26 -7.67
CA GLY A 11 -0.77 44.18 -7.07
C GLY A 11 -0.33 44.30 -5.62
N ALA A 12 -1.20 43.97 -4.66
CA ALA A 12 -0.70 43.49 -3.39
C ALA A 12 -0.03 42.13 -3.64
N PRO A 13 1.22 41.90 -3.18
CA PRO A 13 1.81 40.57 -3.25
C PRO A 13 0.94 39.61 -2.41
N HIS A 14 0.40 38.59 -3.06
CA HIS A 14 -0.21 37.46 -2.37
C HIS A 14 0.90 36.84 -1.53
N THR A 15 1.08 37.33 -0.31
CA THR A 15 1.77 36.59 0.74
C THR A 15 0.98 35.31 0.92
N ARG A 16 1.45 34.27 0.25
CA ARG A 16 1.05 32.89 0.52
C ARG A 16 1.31 32.71 2.02
N ALA A 17 0.27 32.84 2.83
CA ALA A 17 0.31 32.43 4.21
C ALA A 17 0.80 30.97 4.15
N ALA A 18 2.03 30.76 4.56
CA ALA A 18 2.55 29.41 4.78
C ALA A 18 1.58 28.79 5.76
N ALA A 19 0.72 27.90 5.26
CA ALA A 19 -0.09 27.07 6.10
C ALA A 19 0.90 26.41 7.05
N SER A 20 0.88 26.80 8.31
CA SER A 20 1.61 26.13 9.38
C SER A 20 1.00 24.74 9.47
N GLY A 21 1.55 23.82 8.68
CA GLY A 21 1.28 22.40 8.83
C GLY A 21 1.55 22.00 10.27
N PRO A 22 0.91 20.94 10.78
CA PRO A 22 1.13 20.45 12.13
C PRO A 22 2.64 20.32 12.35
N ALA A 23 3.13 20.88 13.47
CA ALA A 23 4.54 20.87 13.80
C ALA A 23 5.06 19.43 13.72
N HIS A 24 6.00 19.19 12.82
CA HIS A 24 6.60 17.86 12.68
C HIS A 24 7.24 17.47 14.03
N PRO A 25 6.88 16.30 14.60
CA PRO A 25 7.36 15.89 15.93
C PRO A 25 8.89 15.78 16.02
N TYR A 26 9.58 15.81 14.89
CA TYR A 26 11.05 15.78 14.78
C TYR A 26 11.66 17.13 14.33
N ALA A 27 10.88 18.23 14.29
CA ALA A 27 11.42 19.54 13.99
C ALA A 27 12.47 19.92 15.04
N GLY A 28 13.76 19.98 14.62
CA GLY A 28 14.90 20.23 15.53
C GLY A 28 15.62 18.98 16.05
N ALA A 29 15.20 17.77 15.69
CA ALA A 29 15.95 16.56 16.02
C ALA A 29 17.23 16.45 15.18
N SER A 30 18.35 16.04 15.77
CA SER A 30 19.57 15.79 15.01
C SER A 30 19.39 14.63 14.04
N THR A 31 20.00 14.71 12.85
CA THR A 31 19.96 13.65 11.82
C THR A 31 20.38 12.29 12.39
N ARG A 32 21.36 12.27 13.28
CA ARG A 32 21.81 11.04 13.96
C ARG A 32 20.70 10.40 14.79
N ARG A 33 19.93 11.19 15.53
CA ARG A 33 18.80 10.69 16.33
C ARG A 33 17.70 10.12 15.45
N VAL A 34 17.35 10.83 14.37
CA VAL A 34 16.35 10.37 13.40
C VAL A 34 16.80 9.06 12.75
N ALA A 35 18.05 8.99 12.27
CA ALA A 35 18.60 7.78 11.66
C ALA A 35 18.62 6.59 12.62
N LEU A 36 18.96 6.81 13.89
CA LEU A 36 18.98 5.76 14.91
C LEU A 36 17.57 5.25 15.21
N VAL A 37 16.60 6.13 15.41
CA VAL A 37 15.19 5.75 15.64
C VAL A 37 14.63 4.98 14.44
N PHE A 38 14.91 5.46 13.23
CA PHE A 38 14.50 4.79 12.00
C PHE A 38 15.15 3.40 11.89
N GLY A 39 16.46 3.29 12.10
CA GLY A 39 17.18 2.01 12.04
C GLY A 39 16.67 0.99 13.06
N VAL A 40 16.41 1.43 14.31
CA VAL A 40 15.82 0.57 15.33
C VAL A 40 14.40 0.14 14.94
N ALA A 41 13.57 1.06 14.45
CA ALA A 41 12.23 0.74 13.99
C ALA A 41 12.25 -0.29 12.84
N CYS A 42 13.13 -0.12 11.85
CA CYS A 42 13.33 -1.10 10.77
C CYS A 42 13.75 -2.47 11.30
N ALA A 43 14.70 -2.53 12.23
CA ALA A 43 15.15 -3.79 12.81
C ALA A 43 14.03 -4.51 13.59
N VAL A 44 13.25 -3.77 14.37
CA VAL A 44 12.10 -4.31 15.12
C VAL A 44 11.01 -4.82 14.14
N THR A 45 10.71 -4.05 13.11
CA THR A 45 9.71 -4.45 12.08
C THR A 45 10.15 -5.70 11.33
N LEU A 46 11.42 -5.76 10.94
CA LEU A 46 11.99 -6.94 10.28
C LEU A 46 11.91 -8.18 11.19
N GLY A 47 12.33 -8.03 12.45
CA GLY A 47 12.26 -9.13 13.43
C GLY A 47 10.83 -9.61 13.69
N ALA A 48 9.88 -8.68 13.80
CA ALA A 48 8.46 -8.99 13.93
C ALA A 48 7.90 -9.69 12.68
N GLY A 49 8.29 -9.26 11.48
CA GLY A 49 7.91 -9.89 10.22
C GLY A 49 8.42 -11.34 10.12
N VAL A 50 9.68 -11.58 10.47
CA VAL A 50 10.25 -12.95 10.52
C VAL A 50 9.52 -13.81 11.55
N ALA A 51 9.27 -13.28 12.74
CA ALA A 51 8.53 -14.01 13.78
C ALA A 51 7.10 -14.36 13.33
N LEU A 52 6.43 -13.43 12.65
CA LEU A 52 5.09 -13.64 12.09
C LEU A 52 5.08 -14.72 11.01
N GLU A 53 6.06 -14.71 10.10
CA GLU A 53 6.21 -15.72 9.06
C GLU A 53 6.42 -17.12 9.65
N VAL A 54 7.39 -17.24 10.56
CA VAL A 54 7.73 -18.54 11.20
C VAL A 54 6.53 -19.09 11.99
N SER A 55 5.91 -18.25 12.82
CA SER A 55 4.74 -18.68 13.62
C SER A 55 3.51 -18.94 12.76
N GLY A 56 3.32 -18.16 11.69
CA GLY A 56 2.24 -18.37 10.73
C GLY A 56 2.36 -19.70 9.99
N ASN A 57 3.57 -20.02 9.53
CA ASN A 57 3.83 -21.31 8.87
C ASN A 57 3.65 -22.52 9.81
N ASP A 58 4.12 -22.40 11.07
CA ASP A 58 3.90 -23.44 12.08
C ASP A 58 2.40 -23.63 12.37
N LEU A 59 1.64 -22.53 12.48
CA LEU A 59 0.20 -22.57 12.67
C LEU A 59 -0.53 -23.22 11.47
N ALA A 60 -0.15 -22.85 10.25
CA ALA A 60 -0.70 -23.44 9.02
C ALA A 60 -0.50 -24.97 9.01
N ASN A 61 0.72 -25.42 9.35
CA ASN A 61 1.06 -26.85 9.43
C ASN A 61 0.22 -27.57 10.48
N ARG A 62 0.03 -26.99 11.67
CA ARG A 62 -0.80 -27.56 12.74
C ARG A 62 -2.27 -27.66 12.35
N LEU A 63 -2.76 -26.71 11.56
CA LEU A 63 -4.14 -26.70 11.07
C LEU A 63 -4.34 -27.57 9.83
N GLY A 64 -3.27 -28.14 9.26
CA GLY A 64 -3.33 -28.90 8.01
C GLY A 64 -3.70 -28.06 6.78
N VAL A 65 -3.46 -26.74 6.84
CA VAL A 65 -3.72 -25.81 5.74
C VAL A 65 -2.45 -25.61 4.93
N ASN A 66 -2.59 -25.54 3.59
CA ASN A 66 -1.45 -25.23 2.74
C ASN A 66 -0.87 -23.85 3.10
N GLY A 67 0.46 -23.74 3.31
CA GLY A 67 1.13 -22.54 3.76
C GLY A 67 0.94 -21.34 2.81
N VAL A 68 0.86 -21.58 1.50
CA VAL A 68 0.60 -20.49 0.52
C VAL A 68 -0.82 -19.94 0.69
N ILE A 69 -1.81 -20.81 0.89
CA ILE A 69 -3.20 -20.39 1.13
C ILE A 69 -3.31 -19.63 2.45
N PHE A 70 -2.68 -20.13 3.51
CA PHE A 70 -2.65 -19.47 4.81
C PHE A 70 -1.96 -18.11 4.72
N GLY A 71 -0.81 -18.04 4.03
CA GLY A 71 -0.07 -16.80 3.77
C GLY A 71 -0.88 -15.77 2.98
N ALA A 72 -1.54 -16.20 1.90
CA ALA A 72 -2.34 -15.33 1.04
C ALA A 72 -3.65 -14.85 1.68
N THR A 73 -4.09 -15.45 2.78
CA THR A 73 -5.33 -15.08 3.47
C THR A 73 -5.06 -14.51 4.85
N VAL A 74 -4.74 -15.34 5.82
CA VAL A 74 -4.61 -14.94 7.24
C VAL A 74 -3.40 -14.02 7.44
N LEU A 75 -2.23 -14.42 6.92
CA LEU A 75 -1.01 -13.67 7.10
C LEU A 75 -1.06 -12.36 6.32
N ALA A 76 -1.56 -12.38 5.09
CA ALA A 76 -1.75 -11.17 4.28
C ALA A 76 -2.71 -10.18 4.96
N ALA A 77 -3.81 -10.64 5.54
CA ALA A 77 -4.73 -9.78 6.29
C ALA A 77 -4.03 -9.14 7.50
N ALA A 78 -3.24 -9.90 8.25
CA ALA A 78 -2.52 -9.39 9.41
C ALA A 78 -1.45 -8.35 9.02
N THR A 79 -0.71 -8.60 7.95
CA THR A 79 0.35 -7.69 7.48
C THR A 79 -0.20 -6.44 6.79
N ALA A 80 -1.44 -6.47 6.28
CA ALA A 80 -2.09 -5.31 5.69
C ALA A 80 -2.74 -4.36 6.72
N LEU A 81 -2.78 -4.72 8.01
CA LEU A 81 -3.37 -3.85 9.05
C LEU A 81 -2.67 -2.48 9.20
N PRO A 82 -1.33 -2.37 9.15
CA PRO A 82 -0.65 -1.08 9.19
C PRO A 82 -1.04 -0.17 8.03
N GLU A 83 -1.05 -0.70 6.80
CA GLU A 83 -1.44 0.05 5.59
C GLU A 83 -2.91 0.47 5.63
N LEU A 84 -3.79 -0.39 6.14
CA LEU A 84 -5.19 -0.05 6.33
C LEU A 84 -5.34 1.09 7.36
N SER A 85 -4.58 1.05 8.44
CA SER A 85 -4.59 2.07 9.49
C SER A 85 -4.08 3.42 8.97
N SER A 86 -2.93 3.44 8.28
CA SER A 86 -2.33 4.65 7.70
C SER A 86 -3.21 5.24 6.59
N GLY A 87 -3.76 4.40 5.72
CA GLY A 87 -4.67 4.81 4.66
C GLY A 87 -5.96 5.44 5.20
N ILE A 88 -6.60 4.83 6.23
CA ILE A 88 -7.78 5.41 6.89
C ILE A 88 -7.43 6.75 7.54
N ALA A 89 -6.28 6.86 8.21
CA ALA A 89 -5.84 8.09 8.82
C ALA A 89 -5.62 9.19 7.78
N ALA A 90 -4.96 8.90 6.66
CA ALA A 90 -4.72 9.83 5.56
C ALA A 90 -6.04 10.35 4.97
N VAL A 91 -7.00 9.45 4.69
CA VAL A 91 -8.32 9.82 4.16
C VAL A 91 -9.09 10.71 5.15
N ARG A 92 -9.03 10.41 6.46
CA ARG A 92 -9.67 11.25 7.51
C ARG A 92 -9.07 12.64 7.61
N LEU A 93 -7.79 12.78 7.29
CA LEU A 93 -7.10 14.08 7.20
C LEU A 93 -7.37 14.80 5.87
N GLY A 94 -8.08 14.19 4.93
CA GLY A 94 -8.35 14.72 3.59
C GLY A 94 -7.17 14.58 2.62
N ASP A 95 -6.11 13.87 3.00
CA ASP A 95 -4.93 13.64 2.17
C ASP A 95 -5.04 12.34 1.39
N ASN A 96 -5.84 12.39 0.33
CA ASN A 96 -6.01 11.24 -0.57
C ASN A 96 -4.71 10.90 -1.35
N ALA A 97 -3.84 11.89 -1.59
CA ALA A 97 -2.58 11.65 -2.27
C ALA A 97 -1.64 10.80 -1.42
N LEU A 98 -1.61 11.04 -0.11
CA LEU A 98 -0.85 10.23 0.83
C LEU A 98 -1.38 8.79 0.88
N ALA A 99 -2.72 8.60 0.97
CA ALA A 99 -3.32 7.26 0.96
C ALA A 99 -3.00 6.48 -0.32
N MET A 100 -3.06 7.13 -1.48
CA MET A 100 -2.72 6.53 -2.76
C MET A 100 -1.22 6.22 -2.86
N GLY A 101 -0.37 7.13 -2.40
CA GLY A 101 1.08 6.95 -2.35
C GLY A 101 1.50 5.76 -1.48
N ASP A 102 0.84 5.55 -0.35
CA ASP A 102 1.06 4.43 0.55
C ASP A 102 0.79 3.08 -0.16
N ILE A 103 -0.38 2.95 -0.79
CA ILE A 103 -0.78 1.72 -1.49
C ILE A 103 0.13 1.43 -2.70
N PHE A 104 0.26 2.38 -3.62
CA PHE A 104 1.04 2.14 -4.85
C PHE A 104 2.55 2.10 -4.60
N GLY A 105 3.03 2.94 -3.68
CA GLY A 105 4.44 2.98 -3.29
C GLY A 105 4.87 1.70 -2.58
N GLY A 106 4.05 1.19 -1.65
CA GLY A 106 4.26 -0.08 -0.96
C GLY A 106 4.35 -1.24 -1.96
N ASN A 107 3.37 -1.36 -2.87
CA ASN A 107 3.37 -2.41 -3.90
C ASN A 107 4.59 -2.33 -4.82
N ALA A 108 4.99 -1.13 -5.25
CA ALA A 108 6.19 -0.95 -6.08
C ALA A 108 7.47 -1.33 -5.32
N PHE A 109 7.56 -0.98 -4.04
CA PHE A 109 8.69 -1.31 -3.19
C PHE A 109 8.81 -2.82 -2.96
N GLN A 110 7.70 -3.53 -2.77
CA GLN A 110 7.69 -4.98 -2.61
C GLN A 110 8.32 -5.72 -3.80
N VAL A 111 8.08 -5.25 -5.02
CA VAL A 111 8.70 -5.83 -6.22
C VAL A 111 10.22 -5.72 -6.17
N CYS A 112 10.76 -4.61 -5.66
CA CYS A 112 12.21 -4.44 -5.50
C CYS A 112 12.81 -5.39 -4.47
N LEU A 113 12.03 -5.85 -3.48
CA LEU A 113 12.50 -6.80 -2.47
C LEU A 113 12.79 -8.19 -3.05
N PHE A 114 12.15 -8.59 -4.17
CA PHE A 114 12.50 -9.83 -4.86
C PHE A 114 13.93 -9.81 -5.38
N LEU A 115 14.40 -8.66 -5.89
CA LEU A 115 15.80 -8.51 -6.30
C LEU A 115 16.75 -8.71 -5.11
N VAL A 116 16.40 -8.14 -3.94
CA VAL A 116 17.19 -8.32 -2.71
C VAL A 116 17.19 -9.79 -2.28
N ALA A 117 16.04 -10.45 -2.36
CA ALA A 117 15.90 -11.88 -2.05
C ALA A 117 16.76 -12.74 -2.99
N ASP A 118 16.74 -12.47 -4.31
CA ASP A 118 17.57 -13.18 -5.31
C ASP A 118 19.07 -13.01 -5.01
N LEU A 119 19.50 -11.80 -4.65
CA LEU A 119 20.90 -11.52 -4.32
C LEU A 119 21.34 -12.27 -3.04
N ILE A 120 20.48 -12.35 -2.02
CA ILE A 120 20.77 -13.06 -0.78
C ILE A 120 20.76 -14.58 -1.02
N ALA A 121 19.79 -15.09 -1.78
CA ALA A 121 19.66 -16.51 -2.08
C ALA A 121 20.70 -17.03 -3.11
N GLY A 122 21.36 -16.13 -3.84
CA GLY A 122 22.30 -16.47 -4.91
C GLY A 122 21.64 -17.18 -6.12
N LYS A 123 20.32 -17.14 -6.21
CA LYS A 123 19.52 -17.74 -7.27
C LYS A 123 18.17 -17.06 -7.39
N PRO A 124 17.51 -17.07 -8.58
CA PRO A 124 16.17 -16.56 -8.74
C PRO A 124 15.18 -17.30 -7.84
N VAL A 125 14.42 -16.57 -6.99
CA VAL A 125 13.43 -17.15 -6.07
C VAL A 125 12.06 -17.36 -6.74
N LEU A 126 11.70 -16.50 -7.71
CA LEU A 126 10.41 -16.56 -8.40
C LEU A 126 10.16 -17.83 -9.21
N PRO A 127 11.14 -18.41 -9.98
CA PRO A 127 10.89 -19.63 -10.73
C PRO A 127 10.54 -20.85 -9.89
N SER A 128 10.93 -20.87 -8.62
CA SER A 128 10.60 -21.96 -7.68
C SER A 128 9.26 -21.77 -6.96
N ALA A 129 8.50 -20.71 -7.30
CA ALA A 129 7.33 -20.29 -6.55
C ALA A 129 6.06 -21.15 -6.76
N GLY A 130 6.02 -22.01 -7.79
CA GLY A 130 4.88 -22.90 -8.07
C GLY A 130 3.61 -22.18 -8.58
N ASN A 131 2.60 -22.99 -8.95
CA ASN A 131 1.38 -22.51 -9.62
C ASN A 131 0.52 -21.59 -8.76
N LEU A 132 0.46 -21.82 -7.44
CA LEU A 132 -0.31 -20.98 -6.51
C LEU A 132 0.25 -19.55 -6.45
N ASN A 133 1.58 -19.40 -6.42
CA ASN A 133 2.21 -18.08 -6.40
C ASN A 133 2.08 -17.36 -7.75
N ALA A 134 2.13 -18.09 -8.87
CA ALA A 134 1.87 -17.52 -10.19
C ALA A 134 0.42 -17.01 -10.30
N TRP A 135 -0.55 -17.75 -9.76
CA TRP A 135 -1.94 -17.29 -9.66
C TRP A 135 -2.10 -16.03 -8.83
N LEU A 136 -1.46 -15.99 -7.64
CA LEU A 136 -1.49 -14.81 -6.77
C LEU A 136 -0.84 -13.59 -7.43
N ALA A 137 0.27 -13.78 -8.13
CA ALA A 137 0.92 -12.70 -8.88
C ALA A 137 0.00 -12.16 -10.00
N ALA A 138 -0.64 -13.03 -10.76
CA ALA A 138 -1.60 -12.63 -11.79
C ALA A 138 -2.82 -11.90 -11.19
N LEU A 139 -3.34 -12.38 -10.07
CA LEU A 139 -4.42 -11.72 -9.33
C LEU A 139 -4.00 -10.33 -8.83
N GLY A 140 -2.79 -10.19 -8.29
CA GLY A 140 -2.25 -8.90 -7.84
C GLY A 140 -2.10 -7.89 -8.98
N VAL A 141 -1.60 -8.32 -10.14
CA VAL A 141 -1.54 -7.48 -11.35
C VAL A 141 -2.94 -7.05 -11.80
N ALA A 142 -3.89 -7.97 -11.84
CA ALA A 142 -5.27 -7.66 -12.24
C ALA A 142 -5.94 -6.67 -11.28
N LEU A 143 -5.79 -6.85 -9.97
CA LEU A 143 -6.32 -5.94 -8.95
C LEU A 143 -5.70 -4.54 -9.06
N THR A 144 -4.39 -4.47 -9.22
CA THR A 144 -3.67 -3.20 -9.39
C THR A 144 -4.12 -2.48 -10.67
N ALA A 145 -4.32 -3.21 -11.77
CA ALA A 145 -4.82 -2.64 -13.03
C ALA A 145 -6.24 -2.10 -12.88
N VAL A 146 -7.15 -2.85 -12.26
CA VAL A 146 -8.54 -2.41 -12.00
C VAL A 146 -8.56 -1.15 -11.14
N TYR A 147 -7.78 -1.15 -10.06
CA TYR A 147 -7.72 -0.02 -9.15
C TYR A 147 -7.07 1.22 -9.80
N GLY A 148 -5.97 1.02 -10.52
CA GLY A 148 -5.30 2.10 -11.28
C GLY A 148 -6.21 2.70 -12.35
N PHE A 149 -6.96 1.85 -13.08
CA PHE A 149 -7.95 2.32 -14.05
C PHE A 149 -9.07 3.12 -13.38
N GLY A 150 -9.58 2.68 -12.23
CA GLY A 150 -10.59 3.39 -11.45
C GLY A 150 -10.12 4.79 -11.03
N VAL A 151 -8.88 4.92 -10.57
CA VAL A 151 -8.27 6.19 -10.19
C VAL A 151 -8.15 7.15 -11.38
N ILE A 152 -7.75 6.65 -12.55
CA ILE A 152 -7.58 7.46 -13.77
C ILE A 152 -8.95 7.88 -14.33
N SER A 153 -9.90 6.94 -14.38
CA SER A 153 -11.21 7.16 -15.01
C SER A 153 -12.16 8.02 -14.19
N ARG A 154 -11.94 8.17 -12.89
CA ARG A 154 -12.75 8.97 -11.95
C ARG A 154 -14.26 8.80 -12.18
N PRO A 155 -14.83 7.60 -12.00
CA PRO A 155 -16.25 7.39 -12.27
C PRO A 155 -17.10 8.27 -11.34
N MET A 156 -18.02 9.06 -11.94
CA MET A 156 -18.86 10.02 -11.21
C MET A 156 -19.98 9.35 -10.39
N HIS A 157 -20.23 8.06 -10.60
CA HIS A 157 -21.32 7.34 -9.94
C HIS A 157 -20.79 6.50 -8.79
N CYS A 158 -20.95 7.01 -7.57
CA CYS A 158 -20.67 6.26 -6.35
C CYS A 158 -21.94 5.64 -5.78
N ARG A 159 -21.99 4.30 -5.69
CA ARG A 159 -23.02 3.58 -4.97
C ARG A 159 -22.48 3.17 -3.60
N ALA A 160 -23.16 3.53 -2.53
CA ALA A 160 -22.72 3.26 -1.15
C ALA A 160 -21.31 3.83 -0.81
N ARG A 161 -20.95 4.99 -1.37
CA ARG A 161 -19.63 5.64 -1.26
C ARG A 161 -18.46 4.87 -1.91
N LEU A 162 -18.74 3.77 -2.62
CA LEU A 162 -17.77 2.99 -3.36
C LEU A 162 -17.99 3.18 -4.84
N GLY A 163 -16.92 3.28 -5.63
CA GLY A 163 -16.97 3.29 -7.08
C GLY A 163 -17.20 1.90 -7.66
N PRO A 164 -17.61 1.77 -8.92
CA PRO A 164 -17.76 0.48 -9.60
C PRO A 164 -16.43 -0.30 -9.68
N ASP A 165 -15.31 0.41 -9.74
CA ASP A 165 -13.94 -0.10 -9.65
C ASP A 165 -13.68 -0.83 -8.33
N SER A 166 -14.13 -0.27 -7.21
CA SER A 166 -14.00 -0.89 -5.89
C SER A 166 -14.82 -2.18 -5.76
N PHE A 167 -16.04 -2.20 -6.31
CA PHE A 167 -16.86 -3.41 -6.36
C PHE A 167 -16.23 -4.49 -7.24
N LEU A 168 -15.68 -4.10 -8.38
CA LEU A 168 -14.98 -5.01 -9.28
C LEU A 168 -13.73 -5.58 -8.62
N ALA A 169 -12.93 -4.74 -7.94
CA ALA A 169 -11.74 -5.17 -7.20
C ALA A 169 -12.10 -6.15 -6.08
N LEU A 170 -13.14 -5.88 -5.29
CA LEU A 170 -13.60 -6.78 -4.24
C LEU A 170 -14.12 -8.12 -4.80
N ALA A 171 -14.88 -8.08 -5.88
CA ALA A 171 -15.37 -9.30 -6.55
C ALA A 171 -14.21 -10.12 -7.11
N LEU A 172 -13.24 -9.48 -7.77
CA LEU A 172 -12.06 -10.12 -8.33
C LEU A 172 -11.18 -10.73 -7.22
N PHE A 173 -10.99 -10.00 -6.11
CA PHE A 173 -10.27 -10.51 -4.95
C PHE A 173 -10.96 -11.73 -4.35
N GLY A 174 -12.27 -11.68 -4.12
CA GLY A 174 -13.03 -12.79 -3.56
C GLY A 174 -13.01 -14.02 -4.46
N LEU A 175 -13.26 -13.86 -5.77
CA LEU A 175 -13.21 -14.94 -6.75
C LEU A 175 -11.78 -15.49 -6.92
N GLY A 176 -10.79 -14.62 -6.97
CA GLY A 176 -9.39 -14.99 -7.08
C GLY A 176 -8.89 -15.77 -5.87
N THR A 177 -9.27 -15.34 -4.67
CA THR A 177 -8.94 -16.05 -3.42
C THR A 177 -9.68 -17.39 -3.34
N ALA A 178 -10.95 -17.44 -3.72
CA ALA A 178 -11.69 -18.71 -3.81
C ALA A 178 -11.04 -19.67 -4.83
N GLY A 179 -10.50 -19.15 -5.93
CA GLY A 179 -9.76 -19.94 -6.93
C GLY A 179 -8.56 -20.69 -6.38
N LEU A 180 -7.91 -20.20 -5.32
CA LEU A 180 -6.77 -20.88 -4.69
C LEU A 180 -7.12 -22.28 -4.16
N PHE A 181 -8.35 -22.48 -3.74
CA PHE A 181 -8.81 -23.78 -3.23
C PHE A 181 -9.01 -24.83 -4.32
N PHE A 182 -9.10 -24.40 -5.58
CA PHE A 182 -9.26 -25.29 -6.74
C PHE A 182 -7.95 -25.58 -7.46
N ILE A 183 -6.91 -24.79 -7.21
CA ILE A 183 -5.60 -24.98 -7.82
C ILE A 183 -4.82 -26.01 -7.00
N ARG A 184 -4.41 -27.09 -7.65
CA ARG A 184 -3.54 -28.08 -6.99
C ARG A 184 -2.15 -27.47 -6.80
N PRO A 185 -1.56 -27.57 -5.60
CA PRO A 185 -0.17 -27.23 -5.41
C PRO A 185 0.67 -28.16 -6.28
N GLY A 186 1.45 -27.55 -7.19
CA GLY A 186 2.38 -28.25 -8.09
C GLY A 186 3.69 -28.54 -7.38
#